data_ea39e63b70230597ca54de868abc6d6e
#
_entry.id   ea39e63b70230597ca54de868abc6d6e
#
_cell.length_a   1.000
_cell.length_b   1.000
_cell.length_c   1.000
_cell.angle_alpha   90.00
_cell.angle_beta   90.00
_cell.angle_gamma   90.00
#
_symmetry.space_group_name_H-M   'P 1'
#
loop_
_entity.id
_entity.type
_entity.pdbx_description
1 polymer ?
#
loop_
_entity_poly.entity_id
_entity_poly.type
_entity_poly.pdbx_seq_one_letter_code
_entity_poly.pdbx_strand_id
1 'polypeptide(L)'
;MTPEVFMLCVFAALLVLDTTYAFQLTFSRGIIAAPLMSLITGDVMAGIQIGVFTELIFADVSPLGGILPPSAVVCSAVSLALNAMGIDLYFAFFFGVTGSILFSVAEKFMRKNRFKWLVFWERKILQKPNTVNRTVALALATSFLMNFILIFIFTWLCGKLMLTLLPYIPMKAHFACKFAYMAVPWIGLATLVPAFRLKAR
;
A
#
# COMPACT_ATOMS: atom_id res chain seq x y z
N MET A 1 4.68 -12.55 -15.39
CA MET A 1 5.04 -11.78 -14.18
C MET A 1 6.53 -11.91 -14.01
N THR A 2 7.25 -10.81 -13.97
CA THR A 2 8.71 -10.83 -13.77
C THR A 2 9.03 -11.22 -12.32
N PRO A 3 10.18 -11.85 -12.05
CA PRO A 3 10.59 -12.20 -10.68
C PRO A 3 10.66 -10.97 -9.76
N GLU A 4 10.96 -9.81 -10.32
CA GLU A 4 11.01 -8.53 -9.62
C GLU A 4 9.67 -8.15 -8.98
N VAL A 5 8.56 -8.30 -9.73
CA VAL A 5 7.20 -8.01 -9.24
C VAL A 5 6.83 -8.95 -8.09
N PHE A 6 7.24 -10.22 -8.15
CA PHE A 6 7.02 -11.16 -7.05
C PHE A 6 7.79 -10.73 -5.80
N MET A 7 9.09 -10.42 -5.94
CA MET A 7 9.92 -9.94 -4.83
C MET A 7 9.37 -8.65 -4.23
N LEU A 8 8.87 -7.75 -5.06
CA LEU A 8 8.24 -6.50 -4.64
C LEU A 8 6.98 -6.76 -3.80
N CYS A 9 6.13 -7.71 -4.19
CA CYS A 9 4.94 -8.09 -3.40
C CYS A 9 5.32 -8.71 -2.05
N VAL A 10 6.37 -9.55 -2.00
CA VAL A 10 6.89 -10.11 -0.75
C VAL A 10 7.39 -9.01 0.18
N PHE A 11 8.20 -8.10 -0.35
CA PHE A 11 8.76 -7.00 0.42
C PHE A 11 7.67 -6.01 0.91
N ALA A 12 6.70 -5.69 0.05
CA ALA A 12 5.54 -4.89 0.43
C ALA A 12 4.72 -5.53 1.55
N ALA A 13 4.50 -6.85 1.50
CA ALA A 13 3.80 -7.57 2.55
C ALA A 13 4.52 -7.51 3.90
N LEU A 14 5.87 -7.51 3.90
CA LEU A 14 6.68 -7.30 5.10
C LEU A 14 6.51 -5.86 5.64
N LEU A 15 6.57 -4.85 4.77
CA LEU A 15 6.40 -3.46 5.18
C LEU A 15 4.99 -3.16 5.71
N VAL A 16 3.95 -3.84 5.20
CA VAL A 16 2.59 -3.71 5.74
C VAL A 16 2.51 -4.23 7.17
N LEU A 17 3.30 -5.22 7.58
CA LEU A 17 3.33 -5.66 8.97
C LEU A 17 3.80 -4.57 9.94
N ASP A 18 4.67 -3.66 9.48
CA ASP A 18 5.16 -2.54 10.28
C ASP A 18 4.05 -1.54 10.67
N THR A 19 2.93 -1.49 9.91
CA THR A 19 1.83 -0.57 10.21
C THR A 19 1.08 -0.90 11.50
N THR A 20 0.91 -2.19 11.82
CA THR A 20 -0.03 -2.60 12.87
C THR A 20 0.43 -3.78 13.73
N TYR A 21 1.40 -4.57 13.28
CA TYR A 21 1.70 -5.86 13.91
C TYR A 21 3.09 -5.97 14.50
N ALA A 22 4.10 -5.35 13.90
CA ALA A 22 5.48 -5.50 14.32
C ALA A 22 6.23 -4.18 14.14
N PHE A 23 7.22 -3.96 14.97
CA PHE A 23 8.21 -2.89 14.95
C PHE A 23 7.68 -1.45 15.00
N GLN A 24 6.70 -1.05 14.21
CA GLN A 24 6.12 0.32 14.12
C GLN A 24 7.20 1.41 13.94
N LEU A 25 8.20 1.11 13.11
CA LEU A 25 9.38 1.95 12.87
C LEU A 25 9.18 2.98 11.74
N THR A 26 7.91 3.22 11.33
CA THR A 26 7.56 4.13 10.23
C THR A 26 8.05 3.72 8.83
N PHE A 27 8.60 2.53 8.65
CA PHE A 27 8.99 2.00 7.33
C PHE A 27 7.81 1.83 6.36
N SER A 28 6.62 1.79 6.89
CA SER A 28 5.36 1.76 6.14
C SER A 28 4.93 3.11 5.56
N ARG A 29 5.66 4.19 5.82
CA ARG A 29 5.41 5.48 5.18
C ARG A 29 5.81 5.48 3.72
N GLY A 30 4.98 6.08 2.85
CA GLY A 30 5.23 6.12 1.40
C GLY A 30 6.60 6.66 1.03
N ILE A 31 7.04 7.71 1.72
CA ILE A 31 8.33 8.37 1.49
C ILE A 31 9.54 7.46 1.76
N ILE A 32 9.39 6.42 2.59
CA ILE A 32 10.44 5.44 2.90
C ILE A 32 10.22 4.16 2.12
N ALA A 33 8.99 3.65 2.12
CA ALA A 33 8.64 2.36 1.52
C ALA A 33 8.87 2.35 0.00
N ALA A 34 8.46 3.41 -0.71
CA ALA A 34 8.56 3.43 -2.17
C ALA A 34 10.02 3.46 -2.67
N PRO A 35 10.92 4.30 -2.16
CA PRO A 35 12.33 4.24 -2.54
C PRO A 35 12.99 2.90 -2.22
N LEU A 36 12.69 2.29 -1.06
CA LEU A 36 13.21 0.97 -0.72
C LEU A 36 12.72 -0.11 -1.68
N MET A 37 11.44 -0.09 -2.05
CA MET A 37 10.86 -1.03 -3.01
C MET A 37 11.41 -0.81 -4.43
N SER A 38 11.70 0.43 -4.79
CA SER A 38 12.24 0.75 -6.12
C SER A 38 13.67 0.24 -6.36
N LEU A 39 14.41 -0.09 -5.31
CA LEU A 39 15.70 -0.78 -5.44
C LEU A 39 15.55 -2.16 -6.08
N ILE A 40 14.38 -2.80 -5.92
CA ILE A 40 14.08 -4.10 -6.53
C ILE A 40 13.78 -3.94 -8.03
N THR A 41 13.12 -2.86 -8.42
CA THR A 41 12.75 -2.58 -9.82
C THR A 41 13.84 -1.82 -10.60
N GLY A 42 14.86 -1.30 -9.91
CA GLY A 42 15.96 -0.55 -10.50
C GLY A 42 15.65 0.91 -10.85
N ASP A 43 14.40 1.37 -10.72
CA ASP A 43 13.99 2.75 -11.00
C ASP A 43 13.76 3.54 -9.70
N VAL A 44 14.87 3.97 -9.10
CA VAL A 44 14.85 4.71 -7.82
C VAL A 44 14.12 6.05 -7.96
N MET A 45 14.21 6.70 -9.14
CA MET A 45 13.53 7.98 -9.36
C MET A 45 12.02 7.85 -9.35
N ALA A 46 11.48 6.81 -9.99
CA ALA A 46 10.05 6.48 -9.89
C ALA A 46 9.65 6.20 -8.44
N GLY A 47 10.47 5.48 -7.69
CA GLY A 47 10.23 5.21 -6.27
C GLY A 47 10.12 6.48 -5.43
N ILE A 48 11.04 7.43 -5.61
CA ILE A 48 11.02 8.71 -4.88
C ILE A 48 9.76 9.51 -5.24
N GLN A 49 9.43 9.62 -6.53
CA GLN A 49 8.24 10.34 -6.98
C GLN A 49 6.95 9.73 -6.44
N ILE A 50 6.78 8.42 -6.55
CA ILE A 50 5.62 7.71 -6.02
C ILE A 50 5.52 7.88 -4.51
N GLY A 51 6.65 7.77 -3.79
CA GLY A 51 6.69 7.90 -2.34
C GLY A 51 6.23 9.26 -1.86
N VAL A 52 6.78 10.33 -2.43
CA VAL A 52 6.40 11.72 -2.11
C VAL A 52 4.93 11.98 -2.46
N PHE A 53 4.48 11.56 -3.64
CA PHE A 53 3.10 11.80 -4.08
C PHE A 53 2.09 11.03 -3.25
N THR A 54 2.40 9.80 -2.88
CA THR A 54 1.56 8.98 -2.00
C THR A 54 1.44 9.60 -0.60
N GLU A 55 2.54 10.08 -0.04
CA GLU A 55 2.53 10.73 1.28
C GLU A 55 1.72 12.02 1.26
N LEU A 56 1.84 12.83 0.20
CA LEU A 56 1.09 14.08 0.04
C LEU A 56 -0.42 13.84 -0.12
N ILE A 57 -0.84 12.86 -0.92
CA ILE A 57 -2.27 12.55 -1.11
C ILE A 57 -2.90 12.00 0.18
N PHE A 58 -2.16 11.18 0.93
CA PHE A 58 -2.69 10.54 2.14
C PHE A 58 -2.44 11.34 3.42
N ALA A 59 -1.78 12.51 3.34
CA ALA A 59 -1.44 13.34 4.49
C ALA A 59 -2.68 13.79 5.31
N ASP A 60 -3.81 14.01 4.65
CA ASP A 60 -5.07 14.44 5.30
C ASP A 60 -5.89 13.28 5.87
N VAL A 61 -5.57 12.04 5.49
CA VAL A 61 -6.33 10.86 5.93
C VAL A 61 -5.82 10.37 7.28
N SER A 62 -6.39 10.92 8.35
CA SER A 62 -6.08 10.47 9.71
C SER A 62 -6.85 9.21 10.09
N PRO A 63 -6.23 8.25 10.80
CA PRO A 63 -6.89 7.03 11.28
C PRO A 63 -7.79 7.31 12.50
N LEU A 64 -8.71 8.26 12.38
CA LEU A 64 -9.65 8.64 13.42
C LEU A 64 -11.00 7.93 13.21
N GLY A 65 -11.66 7.55 14.30
CA GLY A 65 -13.02 7.02 14.25
C GLY A 65 -13.20 5.65 13.59
N GLY A 66 -12.16 4.80 13.56
CA GLY A 66 -12.24 3.46 12.96
C GLY A 66 -12.15 3.44 11.43
N ILE A 67 -11.79 4.56 10.81
CA ILE A 67 -11.47 4.62 9.38
C ILE A 67 -10.05 4.09 9.20
N LEU A 68 -9.90 3.08 8.33
CA LEU A 68 -8.59 2.61 7.89
C LEU A 68 -8.14 3.50 6.72
N PRO A 69 -7.02 4.24 6.88
CA PRO A 69 -6.47 5.00 5.77
C PRO A 69 -5.98 4.07 4.66
N PRO A 70 -5.97 4.53 3.40
CA PRO A 70 -5.34 3.79 2.32
C PRO A 70 -3.87 3.50 2.65
N SER A 71 -3.39 2.30 2.33
CA SER A 71 -2.02 1.90 2.62
C SER A 71 -1.04 2.52 1.63
N ALA A 72 -0.15 3.38 2.11
CA ALA A 72 0.92 3.97 1.30
C ALA A 72 1.85 2.90 0.71
N VAL A 73 2.14 1.83 1.47
CA VAL A 73 2.94 0.70 1.01
C VAL A 73 2.29 0.00 -0.18
N VAL A 74 0.98 -0.27 -0.10
CA VAL A 74 0.25 -0.96 -1.18
C VAL A 74 0.15 -0.07 -2.42
N CYS A 75 -0.12 1.23 -2.23
CA CYS A 75 -0.09 2.20 -3.33
C CYS A 75 1.25 2.15 -4.07
N SER A 76 2.34 2.27 -3.33
CA SER A 76 3.69 2.26 -3.87
C SER A 76 4.04 0.93 -4.54
N ALA A 77 3.67 -0.20 -3.91
CA ALA A 77 3.94 -1.53 -4.45
C ALA A 77 3.24 -1.77 -5.79
N VAL A 78 1.94 -1.46 -5.86
CA VAL A 78 1.16 -1.62 -7.10
C VAL A 78 1.69 -0.68 -8.19
N SER A 79 1.97 0.59 -7.85
CA SER A 79 2.51 1.57 -8.81
C SER A 79 3.86 1.14 -9.38
N LEU A 80 4.80 0.72 -8.53
CA LEU A 80 6.13 0.27 -8.98
C LEU A 80 6.05 -1.04 -9.77
N ALA A 81 5.16 -1.96 -9.38
CA ALA A 81 4.96 -3.20 -10.11
C ALA A 81 4.40 -2.95 -11.53
N LEU A 82 3.44 -2.04 -11.66
CA LEU A 82 2.89 -1.66 -12.97
C LEU A 82 3.94 -0.93 -13.83
N ASN A 83 4.73 -0.05 -13.22
CA ASN A 83 5.85 0.63 -13.92
C ASN A 83 6.88 -0.39 -14.42
N ALA A 84 7.25 -1.39 -13.61
CA ALA A 84 8.14 -2.48 -14.00
C ALA A 84 7.57 -3.38 -15.11
N MET A 85 6.24 -3.41 -15.29
CA MET A 85 5.57 -4.08 -16.41
C MET A 85 5.56 -3.22 -17.70
N GLY A 86 6.16 -2.02 -17.70
CA GLY A 86 6.22 -1.11 -18.84
C GLY A 86 5.02 -0.18 -18.98
N ILE A 87 4.22 -0.03 -17.94
CA ILE A 87 3.10 0.92 -17.89
C ILE A 87 3.63 2.27 -17.44
N ASP A 88 3.22 3.35 -18.12
CA ASP A 88 3.60 4.72 -17.79
C ASP A 88 3.33 5.05 -16.31
N LEU A 89 4.28 5.71 -15.66
CA LEU A 89 4.29 6.00 -14.23
C LEU A 89 3.03 6.72 -13.74
N TYR A 90 2.47 7.63 -14.55
CA TYR A 90 1.25 8.35 -14.20
C TYR A 90 0.01 7.44 -14.13
N PHE A 91 -0.14 6.49 -15.05
CA PHE A 91 -1.20 5.49 -14.96
C PHE A 91 -0.98 4.54 -13.80
N ALA A 92 0.25 4.03 -13.68
CA ALA A 92 0.65 3.15 -12.60
C ALA A 92 0.32 3.75 -11.22
N PHE A 93 0.56 5.04 -11.03
CA PHE A 93 0.27 5.75 -9.79
C PHE A 93 -1.23 5.79 -9.47
N PHE A 94 -2.09 6.19 -10.42
CA PHE A 94 -3.53 6.24 -10.17
C PHE A 94 -4.13 4.86 -9.91
N PHE A 95 -3.65 3.83 -10.59
CA PHE A 95 -4.02 2.45 -10.29
C PHE A 95 -3.52 2.01 -8.91
N GLY A 96 -2.33 2.44 -8.50
CA GLY A 96 -1.82 2.23 -7.15
C GLY A 96 -2.68 2.86 -6.07
N VAL A 97 -3.11 4.11 -6.27
CA VAL A 97 -4.04 4.80 -5.36
C VAL A 97 -5.36 4.03 -5.26
N THR A 98 -5.96 3.66 -6.40
CA THR A 98 -7.21 2.88 -6.42
C THR A 98 -7.03 1.52 -5.74
N GLY A 99 -5.93 0.83 -6.03
CA GLY A 99 -5.57 -0.45 -5.40
C GLY A 99 -5.41 -0.35 -3.89
N SER A 100 -4.82 0.74 -3.39
CA SER A 100 -4.65 0.97 -1.94
C SER A 100 -5.98 1.22 -1.22
N ILE A 101 -6.92 1.91 -1.85
CA ILE A 101 -8.27 2.12 -1.32
C ILE A 101 -9.02 0.78 -1.24
N LEU A 102 -8.99 -0.01 -2.31
CA LEU A 102 -9.61 -1.34 -2.32
C LEU A 102 -8.96 -2.27 -1.28
N PHE A 103 -7.64 -2.21 -1.14
CA PHE A 103 -6.92 -2.96 -0.11
C PHE A 103 -7.38 -2.58 1.31
N SER A 104 -7.58 -1.29 1.61
CA SER A 104 -8.06 -0.85 2.94
C SER A 104 -9.45 -1.40 3.27
N VAL A 105 -10.33 -1.50 2.27
CA VAL A 105 -11.65 -2.14 2.43
C VAL A 105 -11.50 -3.63 2.71
N ALA A 106 -10.66 -4.33 1.95
CA ALA A 106 -10.38 -5.76 2.16
C ALA A 106 -9.74 -6.01 3.54
N GLU A 107 -8.80 -5.16 3.95
CA GLU A 107 -8.15 -5.24 5.26
C GLU A 107 -9.15 -5.04 6.41
N LYS A 108 -10.09 -4.09 6.26
CA LYS A 108 -11.16 -3.89 7.25
C LYS A 108 -12.00 -5.16 7.43
N PHE A 109 -12.36 -5.83 6.35
CA PHE A 109 -13.08 -7.09 6.40
C PHE A 109 -12.25 -8.20 7.06
N MET A 110 -10.96 -8.29 6.75
CA MET A 110 -10.05 -9.25 7.36
C MET A 110 -9.86 -9.01 8.85
N ARG A 111 -9.71 -7.75 9.29
CA ARG A 111 -9.61 -7.40 10.72
C ARG A 111 -10.84 -7.85 11.50
N LYS A 112 -12.05 -7.68 10.94
CA LYS A 112 -13.30 -8.15 11.55
C LYS A 112 -13.33 -9.67 11.74
N ASN A 113 -12.86 -10.42 10.74
CA ASN A 113 -12.81 -11.87 10.85
C ASN A 113 -11.69 -12.36 11.79
N ARG A 114 -10.55 -11.64 11.80
CA ARG A 114 -9.42 -11.96 12.67
C ARG A 114 -9.75 -11.86 14.15
N PHE A 115 -10.64 -10.97 14.55
CA PHE A 115 -11.12 -10.87 15.94
C PHE A 115 -11.69 -12.20 16.45
N LYS A 116 -12.41 -12.94 15.62
CA LYS A 116 -12.94 -14.27 15.97
C LYS A 116 -11.82 -15.28 16.25
N TRP A 117 -10.74 -15.20 15.49
CA TRP A 117 -9.56 -16.06 15.64
C TRP A 117 -8.75 -15.70 16.90
N LEU A 118 -8.69 -14.40 17.23
CA LEU A 118 -8.00 -13.92 18.42
C LEU A 118 -8.58 -14.56 19.69
N VAL A 119 -9.89 -14.57 19.84
CA VAL A 119 -10.58 -15.19 20.98
C VAL A 119 -10.27 -16.68 21.10
N PHE A 120 -10.17 -17.38 19.96
CA PHE A 120 -9.78 -18.80 19.94
C PHE A 120 -8.34 -19.01 20.44
N TRP A 121 -7.41 -18.19 19.96
CA TRP A 121 -5.99 -18.27 20.34
C TRP A 121 -5.77 -17.86 21.80
N GLU A 122 -6.48 -16.85 22.30
CA GLU A 122 -6.44 -16.42 23.69
C GLU A 122 -6.78 -17.57 24.66
N ARG A 123 -7.85 -18.29 24.42
CA ARG A 123 -8.22 -19.47 25.20
C ARG A 123 -7.12 -20.54 25.20
N LYS A 124 -6.47 -20.75 24.07
CA LYS A 124 -5.40 -21.73 23.94
C LYS A 124 -4.12 -21.33 24.69
N ILE A 125 -3.79 -20.04 24.71
CA ILE A 125 -2.66 -19.50 25.43
C ILE A 125 -2.89 -19.60 26.95
N LEU A 126 -4.07 -19.30 27.43
CA LEU A 126 -4.43 -19.41 28.84
C LEU A 126 -4.29 -20.86 29.37
N GLN A 127 -4.51 -21.86 28.50
CA GLN A 127 -4.35 -23.27 28.86
C GLN A 127 -2.89 -23.74 28.86
N LYS A 128 -2.01 -23.14 28.04
CA LYS A 128 -0.59 -23.53 27.88
C LYS A 128 0.32 -22.31 27.68
N PRO A 129 0.78 -21.64 28.74
CA PRO A 129 1.56 -20.40 28.65
C PRO A 129 2.90 -20.56 27.91
N ASN A 130 3.51 -21.73 27.89
CA ASN A 130 4.76 -21.99 27.16
C ASN A 130 4.63 -21.93 25.62
N THR A 131 3.44 -21.73 25.08
CA THR A 131 3.18 -21.68 23.62
C THR A 131 3.09 -20.25 23.07
N VAL A 132 3.24 -19.21 23.88
CA VAL A 132 3.05 -17.79 23.50
C VAL A 132 3.90 -17.42 22.30
N ASN A 133 5.21 -17.65 22.35
CA ASN A 133 6.12 -17.29 21.25
C ASN A 133 5.76 -17.95 19.94
N ARG A 134 5.37 -19.21 19.98
CA ARG A 134 4.94 -19.96 18.79
C ARG A 134 3.62 -19.40 18.24
N THR A 135 2.69 -19.02 19.11
CA THR A 135 1.41 -18.45 18.72
C THR A 135 1.56 -17.08 18.09
N VAL A 136 2.44 -16.22 18.64
CA VAL A 136 2.78 -14.92 18.08
C VAL A 136 3.42 -15.07 16.69
N ALA A 137 4.41 -15.97 16.56
CA ALA A 137 5.05 -16.23 15.27
C ALA A 137 4.04 -16.73 14.21
N LEU A 138 3.12 -17.62 14.58
CA LEU A 138 2.06 -18.09 13.69
C LEU A 138 1.08 -16.96 13.31
N ALA A 139 0.74 -16.09 14.24
CA ALA A 139 -0.14 -14.94 13.97
C ALA A 139 0.52 -13.93 13.01
N LEU A 140 1.82 -13.67 13.16
CA LEU A 140 2.58 -12.84 12.23
C LEU A 140 2.70 -13.49 10.85
N ALA A 141 3.02 -14.79 10.79
CA ALA A 141 3.13 -15.53 9.53
C ALA A 141 1.79 -15.56 8.76
N THR A 142 0.68 -15.80 9.46
CA THR A 142 -0.66 -15.77 8.83
C THR A 142 -1.02 -14.37 8.34
N SER A 143 -0.67 -13.32 9.09
CA SER A 143 -0.89 -11.93 8.69
C SER A 143 -0.06 -11.56 7.46
N PHE A 144 1.21 -11.95 7.44
CA PHE A 144 2.09 -11.79 6.29
C PHE A 144 1.53 -12.46 5.04
N LEU A 145 1.15 -13.74 5.15
CA LEU A 145 0.64 -14.52 4.03
C LEU A 145 -0.65 -13.91 3.46
N MET A 146 -1.56 -13.47 4.31
CA MET A 146 -2.80 -12.82 3.91
C MET A 146 -2.53 -11.50 3.17
N ASN A 147 -1.65 -10.64 3.70
CA ASN A 147 -1.28 -9.39 3.06
C ASN A 147 -0.57 -9.65 1.72
N PHE A 148 0.34 -10.62 1.67
CA PHE A 148 1.02 -11.02 0.45
C PHE A 148 0.03 -11.45 -0.63
N ILE A 149 -0.89 -12.36 -0.31
CA ILE A 149 -1.91 -12.86 -1.25
C ILE A 149 -2.75 -11.71 -1.80
N LEU A 150 -3.20 -10.79 -0.94
CA LEU A 150 -4.00 -9.64 -1.36
C LEU A 150 -3.21 -8.70 -2.28
N ILE A 151 -2.00 -8.30 -1.89
CA ILE A 151 -1.16 -7.41 -2.70
C ILE A 151 -0.86 -8.06 -4.04
N PHE A 152 -0.55 -9.36 -4.04
CA PHE A 152 -0.27 -10.11 -5.26
C PHE A 152 -1.48 -10.17 -6.20
N ILE A 153 -2.67 -10.49 -5.67
CA ILE A 153 -3.91 -10.53 -6.46
C ILE A 153 -4.24 -9.14 -7.03
N PHE A 154 -4.14 -8.08 -6.22
CA PHE A 154 -4.39 -6.72 -6.70
C PHE A 154 -3.40 -6.30 -7.78
N THR A 155 -2.11 -6.54 -7.57
CA THR A 155 -1.08 -6.21 -8.56
C THR A 155 -1.28 -6.98 -9.87
N TRP A 156 -1.61 -8.27 -9.79
CA TRP A 156 -1.87 -9.11 -10.95
C TRP A 156 -3.12 -8.66 -11.71
N LEU A 157 -4.20 -8.38 -10.98
CA LEU A 157 -5.47 -7.92 -11.56
C LEU A 157 -5.32 -6.57 -12.23
N CYS A 158 -4.71 -5.59 -11.54
CA CYS A 158 -4.44 -4.26 -12.08
C CYS A 158 -3.51 -4.33 -13.30
N GLY A 159 -2.47 -5.16 -13.24
CA GLY A 159 -1.55 -5.36 -14.37
C GLY A 159 -2.25 -5.92 -15.60
N LYS A 160 -3.04 -6.99 -15.44
CA LYS A 160 -3.83 -7.55 -16.56
C LYS A 160 -4.84 -6.56 -17.11
N LEU A 161 -5.58 -5.89 -16.24
CA LEU A 161 -6.59 -4.92 -16.62
C LEU A 161 -5.96 -3.76 -17.39
N MET A 162 -4.82 -3.25 -16.91
CA MET A 162 -4.15 -2.13 -17.56
C MET A 162 -3.53 -2.50 -18.90
N LEU A 163 -2.87 -3.65 -19.00
CA LEU A 163 -2.30 -4.12 -20.27
C LEU A 163 -3.38 -4.38 -21.34
N THR A 164 -4.58 -4.77 -20.93
CA THR A 164 -5.72 -4.95 -21.85
C THR A 164 -6.35 -3.62 -22.24
N LEU A 165 -6.42 -2.64 -21.36
CA LEU A 165 -7.06 -1.34 -21.61
C LEU A 165 -6.14 -0.35 -22.32
N LEU A 166 -4.83 -0.44 -22.11
CA LEU A 166 -3.84 0.51 -22.62
C LEU A 166 -3.97 0.78 -24.13
N PRO A 167 -4.20 -0.25 -25.01
CA PRO A 167 -4.35 -0.03 -26.44
C PRO A 167 -5.61 0.76 -26.83
N TYR A 168 -6.65 0.75 -25.97
CA TYR A 168 -7.92 1.43 -26.22
C TYR A 168 -7.96 2.86 -25.67
N ILE A 169 -6.95 3.26 -24.88
CA ILE A 169 -6.89 4.57 -24.25
C ILE A 169 -6.50 5.62 -25.32
N PRO A 170 -7.36 6.62 -25.61
CA PRO A 170 -7.05 7.65 -26.60
C PRO A 170 -5.91 8.54 -26.11
N MET A 171 -5.11 9.07 -27.03
CA MET A 171 -3.94 9.89 -26.74
C MET A 171 -4.28 11.12 -25.86
N LYS A 172 -5.50 11.66 -25.99
CA LYS A 172 -6.01 12.75 -25.15
C LYS A 172 -6.07 12.35 -23.67
N ALA A 173 -6.42 11.10 -23.36
CA ALA A 173 -6.48 10.59 -22.00
C ALA A 173 -5.06 10.40 -21.40
N HIS A 174 -4.06 10.04 -22.20
CA HIS A 174 -2.65 10.02 -21.78
C HIS A 174 -2.20 11.40 -21.30
N PHE A 175 -2.47 12.45 -22.09
CA PHE A 175 -2.14 13.82 -21.69
C PHE A 175 -2.88 14.23 -20.42
N ALA A 176 -4.18 13.96 -20.33
CA ALA A 176 -4.99 14.30 -19.15
C ALA A 176 -4.44 13.63 -17.88
N CYS A 177 -4.13 12.32 -17.93
CA CYS A 177 -3.54 11.62 -16.80
C CYS A 177 -2.16 12.17 -16.42
N LYS A 178 -1.31 12.50 -17.41
CA LYS A 178 0.00 13.11 -17.17
C LYS A 178 -0.15 14.46 -16.47
N PHE A 179 -1.05 15.33 -16.92
CA PHE A 179 -1.32 16.61 -16.25
C PHE A 179 -1.88 16.43 -14.85
N ALA A 180 -2.83 15.48 -14.65
CA ALA A 180 -3.34 15.16 -13.34
C ALA A 180 -2.25 14.67 -12.39
N TYR A 181 -1.32 13.83 -12.87
CA TYR A 181 -0.17 13.36 -12.09
C TYR A 181 0.76 14.53 -11.68
N MET A 182 1.03 15.47 -12.58
CA MET A 182 1.82 16.66 -12.28
C MET A 182 1.12 17.61 -11.28
N ALA A 183 -0.20 17.57 -11.19
CA ALA A 183 -0.97 18.37 -10.24
C ALA A 183 -0.98 17.76 -8.82
N VAL A 184 -0.64 16.49 -8.65
CA VAL A 184 -0.67 15.79 -7.35
C VAL A 184 0.10 16.52 -6.25
N PRO A 185 1.35 17.00 -6.44
CA PRO A 185 2.09 17.71 -5.41
C PRO A 185 1.36 18.99 -4.95
N TRP A 186 0.75 19.70 -5.88
CA TRP A 186 0.04 20.95 -5.59
C TRP A 186 -1.24 20.70 -4.79
N ILE A 187 -1.97 19.65 -5.14
CA ILE A 187 -3.16 19.21 -4.39
C ILE A 187 -2.75 18.80 -2.97
N GLY A 188 -1.69 18.00 -2.83
CA GLY A 188 -1.18 17.55 -1.53
C GLY A 188 -0.70 18.72 -0.66
N LEU A 189 -0.02 19.72 -1.22
CA LEU A 189 0.37 20.93 -0.49
C LEU A 189 -0.86 21.76 -0.07
N ALA A 190 -1.89 21.84 -0.91
CA ALA A 190 -3.12 22.54 -0.57
C ALA A 190 -3.87 21.90 0.60
N THR A 191 -3.84 20.56 0.74
CA THR A 191 -4.47 19.85 1.88
C THR A 191 -3.73 20.10 3.21
N LEU A 192 -2.45 20.47 3.19
CA LEU A 192 -1.69 20.80 4.39
C LEU A 192 -2.06 22.19 4.97
N VAL A 193 -2.53 23.12 4.14
CA VAL A 193 -2.86 24.50 4.58
C VAL A 193 -3.90 24.52 5.72
N PRO A 194 -5.02 23.78 5.65
CA PRO A 194 -5.98 23.73 6.76
C PRO A 194 -5.39 23.14 8.04
N ALA A 195 -4.51 22.14 7.94
CA ALA A 195 -3.87 21.50 9.08
C ALA A 195 -2.98 22.50 9.88
N PHE A 196 -2.28 23.40 9.18
CA PHE A 196 -1.50 24.45 9.83
C PHE A 196 -2.38 25.56 10.43
N ARG A 197 -3.51 25.91 9.79
CA ARG A 197 -4.44 26.92 10.30
C ARG A 197 -5.17 26.49 11.58
N LEU A 198 -5.50 25.21 11.72
CA LEU A 198 -6.14 24.66 12.92
C LEU A 198 -5.22 24.69 14.15
N LYS A 199 -3.90 24.65 13.95
CA LYS A 199 -2.90 24.69 15.01
C LYS A 199 -2.57 26.10 15.50
N ALA A 200 -3.00 27.13 14.76
CA ALA A 200 -2.77 28.55 15.08
C ALA A 200 -3.94 29.20 15.86
N ARG A 201 -4.95 28.43 16.26
CA ARG A 201 -6.05 28.81 17.18
C ARG A 201 -5.92 28.02 18.48
#